data_d78ad9e2c4fc412467e45c669663e514
#
_entry.id   d78ad9e2c4fc412467e45c669663e514
#
_cell.length_a   1.000
_cell.length_b   1.000
_cell.length_c   1.000
_cell.angle_alpha   90.00
_cell.angle_beta   90.00
_cell.angle_gamma   90.00
#
_symmetry.space_group_name_H-M   'P 1'
#
loop_
_entity.id
_entity.type
_entity.pdbx_description
1 polymer ?
#
loop_
_entity_poly.entity_id
_entity_poly.type
_entity_poly.pdbx_seq_one_letter_code
_entity_poly.pdbx_strand_id
1 'polypeptide(L)'
;MIRKFFLVCVVLVLAYIALIQWKLWMHLLSGSQFWKMPSSETKDGLSQRIYSFSFSKYTEDGKRELEIEGDSADILSQNVGLTNVIAKAFAEESPVTITADQGSIDRSTNNILLHKNVVATTENGTRLMTEKLEIHPNDKSLATDVEAKVKKDNINIQGIGAHSDSQLSKVTFKKNVTVVIQDPDSELKSPTATIM
;
A
#
# COMPACT_ATOMS: atom_id res chain seq x y z
N MET A 1 -32.55 67.78 -6.20
CA MET A 1 -31.31 67.27 -6.81
C MET A 1 -30.52 66.45 -5.84
N ILE A 2 -30.43 66.71 -4.56
CA ILE A 2 -29.62 66.04 -3.55
C ILE A 2 -29.95 64.56 -3.36
N ARG A 3 -31.24 64.15 -3.42
CA ARG A 3 -31.65 62.72 -3.27
C ARG A 3 -31.15 61.81 -4.39
N LYS A 4 -31.05 62.32 -5.63
CA LYS A 4 -30.52 61.54 -6.76
C LYS A 4 -28.99 61.37 -6.66
N PHE A 5 -28.30 62.38 -6.15
CA PHE A 5 -26.87 62.31 -5.93
C PHE A 5 -26.50 61.32 -4.82
N PHE A 6 -27.28 61.30 -3.73
CA PHE A 6 -27.08 60.34 -2.63
C PHE A 6 -27.29 58.87 -3.09
N LEU A 7 -28.33 58.60 -3.92
CA LEU A 7 -28.57 57.29 -4.49
C LEU A 7 -27.39 56.78 -5.38
N VAL A 8 -26.82 57.67 -6.20
CA VAL A 8 -25.67 57.34 -7.03
C VAL A 8 -24.43 56.99 -6.18
N CYS A 9 -24.18 57.75 -5.13
CA CYS A 9 -23.07 57.48 -4.22
C CYS A 9 -23.23 56.13 -3.50
N VAL A 10 -24.44 55.77 -3.04
CA VAL A 10 -24.72 54.50 -2.39
C VAL A 10 -24.52 53.32 -3.37
N VAL A 11 -24.94 53.45 -4.61
CA VAL A 11 -24.76 52.42 -5.64
C VAL A 11 -23.26 52.22 -5.95
N LEU A 12 -22.47 53.29 -6.03
CA LEU A 12 -21.02 53.19 -6.27
C LEU A 12 -20.30 52.54 -5.11
N VAL A 13 -20.69 52.81 -3.85
CA VAL A 13 -20.11 52.18 -2.67
C VAL A 13 -20.46 50.70 -2.63
N LEU A 14 -21.69 50.31 -2.94
CA LEU A 14 -22.09 48.89 -3.01
C LEU A 14 -21.37 48.14 -4.15
N ALA A 15 -21.19 48.75 -5.31
CA ALA A 15 -20.42 48.18 -6.41
C ALA A 15 -18.93 48.00 -6.04
N TYR A 16 -18.35 48.94 -5.31
CA TYR A 16 -16.98 48.85 -4.83
C TYR A 16 -16.79 47.72 -3.80
N ILE A 17 -17.75 47.56 -2.87
CA ILE A 17 -17.74 46.46 -1.89
C ILE A 17 -17.88 45.11 -2.62
N ALA A 18 -18.78 45.02 -3.62
CA ALA A 18 -18.97 43.81 -4.41
C ALA A 18 -17.67 43.42 -5.18
N LEU A 19 -16.91 44.36 -5.72
CA LEU A 19 -15.64 44.12 -6.40
C LEU A 19 -14.54 43.66 -5.43
N ILE A 20 -14.53 44.16 -4.19
CA ILE A 20 -13.56 43.71 -3.16
C ILE A 20 -13.92 42.30 -2.73
N GLN A 21 -15.21 42.00 -2.52
CA GLN A 21 -15.64 40.64 -2.16
C GLN A 21 -15.38 39.64 -3.29
N TRP A 22 -15.54 40.02 -4.55
CA TRP A 22 -15.21 39.19 -5.70
C TRP A 22 -13.70 38.87 -5.76
N LYS A 23 -12.85 39.84 -5.50
CA LYS A 23 -11.40 39.62 -5.41
C LYS A 23 -11.01 38.70 -4.25
N LEU A 24 -11.62 38.85 -3.08
CA LEU A 24 -11.42 37.96 -1.93
C LEU A 24 -11.92 36.53 -2.22
N TRP A 25 -13.05 36.38 -2.87
CA TRP A 25 -13.58 35.09 -3.29
C TRP A 25 -12.69 34.41 -4.34
N MET A 26 -12.18 35.15 -5.32
CA MET A 26 -11.22 34.59 -6.27
C MET A 26 -9.90 34.18 -5.61
N HIS A 27 -9.43 34.88 -4.59
CA HIS A 27 -8.26 34.47 -3.80
C HIS A 27 -8.53 33.22 -2.95
N LEU A 28 -9.75 33.05 -2.43
CA LEU A 28 -10.15 31.83 -1.70
C LEU A 28 -10.36 30.62 -2.62
N LEU A 29 -10.87 30.81 -3.82
CA LEU A 29 -11.03 29.76 -4.83
C LEU A 29 -9.72 29.43 -5.55
N SER A 30 -8.75 30.35 -5.57
CA SER A 30 -7.38 30.11 -6.06
C SER A 30 -6.50 29.35 -5.05
N GLY A 31 -7.01 29.02 -3.87
CA GLY A 31 -6.32 28.27 -2.82
C GLY A 31 -6.06 26.79 -3.11
N SER A 32 -6.34 26.31 -4.33
CA SER A 32 -5.92 24.94 -4.77
C SER A 32 -4.49 24.90 -5.31
N GLN A 33 -3.63 25.83 -4.92
CA GLN A 33 -2.19 25.79 -5.22
C GLN A 33 -1.37 25.05 -4.17
N PHE A 34 -2.00 24.24 -3.31
CA PHE A 34 -1.23 23.48 -2.30
C PHE A 34 -0.42 22.30 -2.88
N TRP A 35 -0.53 22.01 -4.18
CA TRP A 35 0.16 20.90 -4.83
C TRP A 35 0.99 21.28 -6.07
N LYS A 36 1.48 22.53 -6.17
CA LYS A 36 2.61 22.81 -7.06
C LYS A 36 3.90 22.47 -6.31
N MET A 37 4.21 21.18 -6.22
CA MET A 37 5.61 20.77 -6.05
C MET A 37 6.43 21.30 -7.22
N PRO A 38 7.64 21.85 -6.97
CA PRO A 38 8.52 22.26 -8.06
C PRO A 38 8.82 21.03 -8.93
N SER A 39 8.43 21.07 -10.19
CA SER A 39 8.80 20.08 -11.18
C SER A 39 10.30 20.27 -11.48
N SER A 40 11.15 19.55 -10.76
CA SER A 40 12.52 19.35 -11.21
C SER A 40 12.45 18.31 -12.34
N GLU A 41 12.50 18.77 -13.58
CA GLU A 41 12.74 17.93 -14.75
C GLU A 41 14.11 17.28 -14.60
N THR A 42 14.14 16.08 -14.05
CA THR A 42 15.32 15.22 -14.08
C THR A 42 15.18 14.28 -15.27
N LYS A 43 16.21 14.23 -16.11
CA LYS A 43 16.28 13.55 -17.42
C LYS A 43 16.04 12.03 -17.43
N ASP A 44 15.69 11.40 -16.29
CA ASP A 44 15.56 9.94 -16.14
C ASP A 44 14.14 9.46 -15.74
N GLY A 45 13.11 10.28 -15.94
CA GLY A 45 11.73 9.88 -15.58
C GLY A 45 11.45 9.80 -14.07
N LEU A 46 12.45 9.98 -13.22
CA LEU A 46 12.32 10.06 -11.77
C LEU A 46 11.87 11.47 -11.40
N SER A 47 10.65 11.61 -10.84
CA SER A 47 10.16 12.93 -10.43
C SER A 47 10.56 13.30 -9.01
N GLN A 48 10.66 12.32 -8.11
CA GLN A 48 11.00 12.54 -6.70
C GLN A 48 11.41 11.25 -6.00
N ARG A 49 12.39 11.35 -5.07
CA ARG A 49 12.72 10.28 -4.12
C ARG A 49 12.41 10.74 -2.71
N ILE A 50 11.72 9.88 -1.96
CA ILE A 50 11.41 10.07 -0.54
C ILE A 50 12.16 9.00 0.24
N TYR A 51 12.79 9.38 1.34
CA TYR A 51 13.46 8.47 2.25
C TYR A 51 12.62 8.28 3.51
N SER A 52 12.56 7.06 4.02
CA SER A 52 11.84 6.70 5.25
C SER A 52 10.37 7.12 5.19
N PHE A 53 9.58 6.41 4.38
CA PHE A 53 8.16 6.72 4.17
C PHE A 53 7.25 5.80 4.98
N SER A 54 6.10 6.33 5.37
CA SER A 54 4.95 5.58 5.88
C SER A 54 3.67 6.11 5.24
N PHE A 55 2.85 5.23 4.72
CA PHE A 55 1.56 5.52 4.12
C PHE A 55 0.48 4.66 4.77
N SER A 56 -0.65 5.27 5.14
CA SER A 56 -1.79 4.56 5.69
C SER A 56 -3.07 4.86 4.91
N LYS A 57 -3.83 3.81 4.60
CA LYS A 57 -5.18 3.89 4.04
C LYS A 57 -6.20 3.57 5.13
N TYR A 58 -7.27 4.35 5.19
CA TYR A 58 -8.36 4.20 6.14
C TYR A 58 -9.66 3.89 5.39
N THR A 59 -10.55 3.15 6.04
CA THR A 59 -11.93 2.92 5.61
C THR A 59 -12.78 4.18 5.85
N GLU A 60 -14.00 4.23 5.33
CA GLU A 60 -14.92 5.38 5.51
C GLU A 60 -15.29 5.61 6.98
N ASP A 61 -15.31 4.57 7.80
CA ASP A 61 -15.55 4.61 9.24
C ASP A 61 -14.28 4.92 10.08
N GLY A 62 -13.18 5.26 9.41
CA GLY A 62 -11.93 5.70 10.05
C GLY A 62 -11.03 4.60 10.59
N LYS A 63 -11.33 3.34 10.32
CA LYS A 63 -10.44 2.22 10.69
C LYS A 63 -9.29 2.11 9.70
N ARG A 64 -8.10 1.79 10.19
CA ARG A 64 -6.93 1.55 9.34
C ARG A 64 -7.14 0.26 8.55
N GLU A 65 -7.05 0.35 7.22
CA GLU A 65 -7.19 -0.78 6.31
C GLU A 65 -5.83 -1.33 5.86
N LEU A 66 -4.89 -0.43 5.56
CA LEU A 66 -3.58 -0.77 5.05
C LEU A 66 -2.55 0.23 5.56
N GLU A 67 -1.36 -0.24 5.91
CA GLU A 67 -0.18 0.57 6.21
C GLU A 67 1.00 0.02 5.40
N ILE A 68 1.76 0.91 4.76
CA ILE A 68 2.96 0.55 3.99
C ILE A 68 4.09 1.45 4.45
N GLU A 69 5.17 0.84 4.90
CA GLU A 69 6.39 1.51 5.34
C GLU A 69 7.58 1.02 4.50
N GLY A 70 8.63 1.80 4.42
CA GLY A 70 9.86 1.38 3.76
C GLY A 70 10.97 2.42 3.81
N ASP A 71 12.16 2.02 3.33
CA ASP A 71 13.36 2.85 3.38
C ASP A 71 13.35 3.98 2.35
N SER A 72 12.82 3.71 1.15
CA SER A 72 12.69 4.75 0.12
C SER A 72 11.54 4.49 -0.83
N ALA A 73 10.98 5.58 -1.36
CA ALA A 73 9.98 5.58 -2.41
C ALA A 73 10.45 6.47 -3.58
N ASP A 74 10.53 5.90 -4.77
CA ASP A 74 10.85 6.58 -6.02
C ASP A 74 9.56 6.87 -6.77
N ILE A 75 9.15 8.14 -6.79
CA ILE A 75 7.91 8.57 -7.45
C ILE A 75 8.19 8.78 -8.94
N LEU A 76 7.59 7.94 -9.76
CA LEU A 76 7.57 8.05 -11.21
C LEU A 76 6.20 8.57 -11.68
N SER A 77 6.05 8.87 -12.95
CA SER A 77 4.80 9.40 -13.50
C SER A 77 3.60 8.43 -13.29
N GLN A 78 3.81 7.13 -13.50
CA GLN A 78 2.77 6.10 -13.44
C GLN A 78 2.92 5.16 -12.25
N ASN A 79 4.12 4.95 -11.74
CA ASN A 79 4.43 4.00 -10.69
C ASN A 79 5.18 4.66 -9.53
N VAL A 80 5.08 4.04 -8.35
CA VAL A 80 5.93 4.36 -7.21
C VAL A 80 6.78 3.12 -6.91
N GLY A 81 8.10 3.21 -7.09
CA GLY A 81 9.04 2.17 -6.69
C GLY A 81 9.32 2.23 -5.20
N LEU A 82 9.38 1.08 -4.52
CA LEU A 82 9.57 0.98 -3.08
C LEU A 82 10.77 0.09 -2.76
N THR A 83 11.49 0.40 -1.69
CA THR A 83 12.63 -0.38 -1.19
C THR A 83 12.42 -0.75 0.27
N ASN A 84 12.73 -2.00 0.63
CA ASN A 84 12.60 -2.58 1.99
C ASN A 84 11.20 -2.34 2.56
N VAL A 85 10.22 -2.99 1.94
CA VAL A 85 8.79 -2.73 2.17
C VAL A 85 8.28 -3.59 3.33
N ILE A 86 7.52 -2.96 4.21
CA ILE A 86 6.67 -3.63 5.21
C ILE A 86 5.25 -3.16 4.97
N ALA A 87 4.37 -4.05 4.56
CA ALA A 87 2.95 -3.77 4.39
C ALA A 87 2.15 -4.52 5.46
N LYS A 88 1.23 -3.82 6.13
CA LYS A 88 0.32 -4.39 7.14
C LYS A 88 -1.11 -4.20 6.65
N ALA A 89 -1.80 -5.29 6.36
CA ALA A 89 -3.22 -5.28 6.05
C ALA A 89 -4.00 -5.56 7.33
N PHE A 90 -4.83 -4.60 7.74
CA PHE A 90 -5.65 -4.72 8.96
C PHE A 90 -7.02 -5.28 8.57
N ALA A 91 -7.20 -6.57 8.80
CA ALA A 91 -8.48 -7.23 8.66
C ALA A 91 -9.11 -7.46 10.04
N GLU A 92 -10.44 -7.63 10.09
CA GLU A 92 -11.16 -7.74 11.37
C GLU A 92 -10.72 -8.95 12.21
N GLU A 93 -10.34 -10.06 11.56
CA GLU A 93 -10.06 -11.31 12.27
C GLU A 93 -8.56 -11.62 12.44
N SER A 94 -7.72 -11.20 11.50
CA SER A 94 -6.30 -11.51 11.55
C SER A 94 -5.49 -10.56 10.67
N PRO A 95 -4.77 -9.60 11.24
CA PRO A 95 -3.88 -8.74 10.47
C PRO A 95 -2.76 -9.56 9.82
N VAL A 96 -2.42 -9.18 8.58
CA VAL A 96 -1.34 -9.79 7.80
C VAL A 96 -0.22 -8.79 7.64
N THR A 97 0.99 -9.20 8.02
CA THR A 97 2.22 -8.44 7.75
C THR A 97 2.95 -9.05 6.57
N ILE A 98 3.28 -8.24 5.57
CA ILE A 98 4.00 -8.65 4.37
C ILE A 98 5.29 -7.86 4.29
N THR A 99 6.42 -8.55 4.12
CA THR A 99 7.74 -7.94 3.94
C THR A 99 8.29 -8.29 2.56
N ALA A 100 9.05 -7.37 1.95
CA ALA A 100 9.73 -7.60 0.68
C ALA A 100 10.92 -6.65 0.53
N ASP A 101 11.96 -7.04 -0.22
CA ASP A 101 13.11 -6.17 -0.50
C ASP A 101 12.72 -5.02 -1.45
N GLN A 102 11.80 -5.27 -2.38
CA GLN A 102 11.38 -4.32 -3.40
C GLN A 102 9.87 -4.37 -3.62
N GLY A 103 9.30 -3.23 -3.98
CA GLY A 103 7.89 -3.12 -4.34
C GLY A 103 7.65 -2.05 -5.40
N SER A 104 6.48 -2.10 -6.01
CA SER A 104 5.98 -1.02 -6.85
C SER A 104 4.47 -0.88 -6.70
N ILE A 105 3.99 0.35 -6.72
CA ILE A 105 2.56 0.67 -6.71
C ILE A 105 2.21 1.25 -8.07
N ASP A 106 1.24 0.66 -8.74
CA ASP A 106 0.62 1.23 -9.94
C ASP A 106 -0.41 2.29 -9.52
N ARG A 107 -0.18 3.54 -9.91
CA ARG A 107 -1.02 4.68 -9.51
C ARG A 107 -2.39 4.68 -10.18
N SER A 108 -2.57 3.95 -11.26
CA SER A 108 -3.85 3.87 -11.98
C SER A 108 -4.80 2.83 -11.39
N THR A 109 -4.25 1.69 -10.94
CA THR A 109 -5.02 0.56 -10.41
C THR A 109 -4.93 0.44 -8.88
N ASN A 110 -3.95 1.11 -8.25
CA ASN A 110 -3.54 0.93 -6.85
C ASN A 110 -3.04 -0.49 -6.53
N ASN A 111 -2.76 -1.31 -7.54
CA ASN A 111 -2.17 -2.63 -7.32
C ASN A 111 -0.73 -2.48 -6.83
N ILE A 112 -0.34 -3.37 -5.93
CA ILE A 112 0.99 -3.39 -5.34
C ILE A 112 1.66 -4.68 -5.77
N LEU A 113 2.84 -4.55 -6.36
CA LEU A 113 3.68 -5.66 -6.76
C LEU A 113 4.92 -5.69 -5.87
N LEU A 114 5.11 -6.79 -5.14
CA LEU A 114 6.26 -7.02 -4.28
C LEU A 114 7.20 -8.05 -4.90
N HIS A 115 8.49 -7.83 -4.77
CA HIS A 115 9.54 -8.68 -5.32
C HIS A 115 10.66 -8.94 -4.35
N LYS A 116 11.29 -10.09 -4.47
CA LYS A 116 12.44 -10.57 -3.71
C LYS A 116 12.12 -10.76 -2.23
N ASN A 117 12.36 -11.96 -1.76
CA ASN A 117 12.21 -12.32 -0.36
C ASN A 117 10.83 -11.97 0.23
N VAL A 118 9.76 -12.16 -0.56
CA VAL A 118 8.41 -11.80 -0.10
C VAL A 118 7.93 -12.82 0.93
N VAL A 119 7.59 -12.32 2.11
CA VAL A 119 7.05 -13.13 3.21
C VAL A 119 5.79 -12.46 3.75
N ALA A 120 4.65 -13.14 3.65
CA ALA A 120 3.42 -12.74 4.30
C ALA A 120 3.16 -13.62 5.52
N THR A 121 2.89 -12.99 6.66
CA THR A 121 2.71 -13.68 7.94
C THR A 121 1.44 -13.17 8.63
N THR A 122 0.61 -14.08 9.11
CA THR A 122 -0.56 -13.79 9.93
C THR A 122 -0.25 -13.95 11.42
N GLU A 123 -1.04 -13.36 12.29
CA GLU A 123 -0.89 -13.53 13.74
C GLU A 123 -1.05 -14.98 14.20
N ASN A 124 -1.86 -15.77 13.51
CA ASN A 124 -2.06 -17.20 13.80
C ASN A 124 -0.92 -18.10 13.30
N GLY A 125 0.19 -17.50 12.84
CA GLY A 125 1.41 -18.23 12.44
C GLY A 125 1.41 -18.76 11.02
N THR A 126 0.37 -18.54 10.21
CA THR A 126 0.41 -18.88 8.79
C THR A 126 1.44 -17.99 8.08
N ARG A 127 2.36 -18.61 7.32
CA ARG A 127 3.42 -17.89 6.57
C ARG A 127 3.41 -18.32 5.11
N LEU A 128 3.30 -17.36 4.21
CA LEU A 128 3.46 -17.53 2.77
C LEU A 128 4.79 -16.90 2.35
N MET A 129 5.61 -17.64 1.61
CA MET A 129 6.91 -17.21 1.10
C MET A 129 6.93 -17.36 -0.42
N THR A 130 7.40 -16.34 -1.12
CA THR A 130 7.49 -16.32 -2.60
C THR A 130 8.49 -15.26 -3.06
N GLU A 131 8.92 -15.33 -4.32
CA GLU A 131 9.78 -14.29 -4.92
C GLU A 131 8.99 -13.12 -5.52
N LYS A 132 7.67 -13.29 -5.73
CA LYS A 132 6.80 -12.27 -6.30
C LYS A 132 5.41 -12.39 -5.71
N LEU A 133 4.80 -11.27 -5.33
CA LEU A 133 3.42 -11.21 -4.82
C LEU A 133 2.71 -9.98 -5.34
N GLU A 134 1.55 -10.17 -5.90
CA GLU A 134 0.63 -9.12 -6.30
C GLU A 134 -0.45 -8.95 -5.23
N ILE A 135 -0.62 -7.72 -4.76
CA ILE A 135 -1.67 -7.34 -3.81
C ILE A 135 -2.69 -6.52 -4.58
N HIS A 136 -3.94 -6.96 -4.54
CA HIS A 136 -5.07 -6.27 -5.15
C HIS A 136 -5.96 -5.69 -4.04
N PRO A 137 -5.74 -4.43 -3.59
CA PRO A 137 -6.47 -3.86 -2.46
C PRO A 137 -7.97 -3.74 -2.70
N ASN A 138 -8.39 -3.51 -3.94
CA ASN A 138 -9.81 -3.38 -4.30
C ASN A 138 -10.56 -4.72 -4.17
N ASP A 139 -9.89 -5.82 -4.53
CA ASP A 139 -10.45 -7.18 -4.49
C ASP A 139 -10.15 -7.90 -3.17
N LYS A 140 -9.38 -7.24 -2.28
CA LYS A 140 -8.89 -7.81 -1.03
C LYS A 140 -8.24 -9.18 -1.25
N SER A 141 -7.39 -9.29 -2.27
CA SER A 141 -6.77 -10.56 -2.67
C SER A 141 -5.26 -10.44 -2.87
N LEU A 142 -4.58 -11.59 -2.69
CA LEU A 142 -3.16 -11.80 -2.90
C LEU A 142 -2.98 -12.85 -4.00
N ALA A 143 -2.05 -12.62 -4.92
CA ALA A 143 -1.78 -13.56 -6.00
C ALA A 143 -0.28 -13.64 -6.32
N THR A 144 0.17 -14.83 -6.72
CA THR A 144 1.49 -15.02 -7.33
C THR A 144 1.39 -16.00 -8.49
N ASP A 145 2.22 -15.82 -9.49
CA ASP A 145 2.35 -16.69 -10.67
C ASP A 145 3.59 -17.58 -10.61
N VAL A 146 4.47 -17.36 -9.62
CA VAL A 146 5.69 -18.13 -9.39
C VAL A 146 5.51 -19.15 -8.26
N GLU A 147 6.59 -19.83 -7.90
CA GLU A 147 6.60 -20.76 -6.78
C GLU A 147 6.27 -20.03 -5.47
N ALA A 148 5.42 -20.66 -4.66
CA ALA A 148 5.09 -20.21 -3.32
C ALA A 148 5.11 -21.38 -2.34
N LYS A 149 5.51 -21.07 -1.11
CA LYS A 149 5.51 -22.00 0.03
C LYS A 149 4.60 -21.46 1.12
N VAL A 150 3.70 -22.28 1.61
CA VAL A 150 2.84 -21.94 2.75
C VAL A 150 3.20 -22.88 3.89
N LYS A 151 3.50 -22.29 5.04
CA LYS A 151 3.74 -23.01 6.29
C LYS A 151 2.68 -22.62 7.31
N LYS A 152 2.07 -23.62 7.92
CA LYS A 152 1.18 -23.45 9.07
C LYS A 152 1.36 -24.67 10.00
N ASP A 153 1.69 -24.40 11.25
CA ASP A 153 2.00 -25.43 12.24
C ASP A 153 3.03 -26.44 11.71
N ASN A 154 2.68 -27.71 11.65
CA ASN A 154 3.51 -28.79 11.11
C ASN A 154 3.28 -29.09 9.62
N ILE A 155 2.47 -28.27 8.93
CA ILE A 155 2.11 -28.47 7.52
C ILE A 155 2.93 -27.49 6.66
N ASN A 156 3.61 -28.02 5.66
CA ASN A 156 4.29 -27.25 4.61
C ASN A 156 3.68 -27.61 3.26
N ILE A 157 3.21 -26.61 2.55
CA ILE A 157 2.62 -26.74 1.21
C ILE A 157 3.48 -25.92 0.25
N GLN A 158 3.87 -26.51 -0.86
CA GLN A 158 4.60 -25.84 -1.93
C GLN A 158 3.86 -26.06 -3.25
N GLY A 159 3.83 -25.02 -4.10
CA GLY A 159 3.21 -25.12 -5.41
C GLY A 159 3.53 -23.91 -6.28
N ILE A 160 3.03 -23.91 -7.51
CA ILE A 160 3.21 -22.82 -8.47
C ILE A 160 1.87 -22.10 -8.65
N GLY A 161 1.92 -20.76 -8.59
CA GLY A 161 0.75 -19.91 -8.75
C GLY A 161 -0.21 -20.05 -7.56
N ALA A 162 -0.05 -19.21 -6.55
CA ALA A 162 -0.96 -19.17 -5.40
C ALA A 162 -1.92 -17.98 -5.52
N HIS A 163 -3.13 -18.18 -5.03
CA HIS A 163 -4.14 -17.14 -4.85
C HIS A 163 -4.78 -17.27 -3.48
N SER A 164 -4.99 -16.15 -2.81
CA SER A 164 -5.57 -16.08 -1.47
C SER A 164 -6.39 -14.81 -1.28
N ASP A 165 -7.26 -14.80 -0.28
CA ASP A 165 -7.77 -13.57 0.30
C ASP A 165 -6.64 -12.78 1.01
N SER A 166 -6.91 -11.52 1.36
CA SER A 166 -5.93 -10.66 2.05
C SER A 166 -5.56 -11.12 3.45
N GLN A 167 -6.27 -12.09 4.01
CA GLN A 167 -6.07 -12.64 5.36
C GLN A 167 -5.30 -13.96 5.37
N LEU A 168 -4.96 -14.52 4.19
CA LEU A 168 -4.39 -15.86 4.04
C LEU A 168 -5.25 -16.98 4.65
N SER A 169 -6.57 -16.76 4.74
CA SER A 169 -7.51 -17.74 5.32
C SER A 169 -7.66 -18.97 4.43
N LYS A 170 -7.62 -18.74 3.11
CA LYS A 170 -7.72 -19.80 2.11
C LYS A 170 -6.69 -19.57 1.00
N VAL A 171 -5.69 -20.44 0.93
CA VAL A 171 -4.69 -20.41 -0.15
C VAL A 171 -4.97 -21.52 -1.16
N THR A 172 -5.06 -21.15 -2.43
CA THR A 172 -5.27 -22.08 -3.55
C THR A 172 -4.07 -22.04 -4.49
N PHE A 173 -3.53 -23.19 -4.85
CA PHE A 173 -2.43 -23.32 -5.81
C PHE A 173 -2.95 -23.76 -7.19
N LYS A 174 -2.33 -23.29 -8.26
CA LYS A 174 -2.72 -23.62 -9.65
C LYS A 174 -2.17 -24.96 -10.10
N LYS A 175 -0.92 -25.30 -9.72
CA LYS A 175 -0.24 -26.53 -10.19
C LYS A 175 0.95 -26.92 -9.32
N ASN A 176 1.45 -28.16 -9.50
CA ASN A 176 2.65 -28.73 -8.90
C ASN A 176 2.61 -28.65 -7.37
N VAL A 177 1.49 -29.06 -6.77
CA VAL A 177 1.29 -28.97 -5.32
C VAL A 177 1.95 -30.16 -4.63
N THR A 178 2.81 -29.87 -3.67
CA THR A 178 3.41 -30.84 -2.74
C THR A 178 3.03 -30.46 -1.32
N VAL A 179 2.57 -31.42 -0.54
CA VAL A 179 2.23 -31.24 0.87
C VAL A 179 3.16 -32.13 1.70
N VAL A 180 3.82 -31.54 2.68
CA VAL A 180 4.66 -32.25 3.65
C VAL A 180 4.14 -31.97 5.04
N ILE A 181 3.82 -33.03 5.78
CA ILE A 181 3.40 -32.94 7.18
C ILE A 181 4.59 -33.42 8.01
N GLN A 182 5.12 -32.57 8.88
CA GLN A 182 6.21 -32.90 9.79
C GLN A 182 5.63 -33.55 11.05
N ASP A 183 6.10 -34.73 11.39
CA ASP A 183 5.74 -35.36 12.64
C ASP A 183 6.52 -34.68 13.79
N PRO A 184 5.84 -34.11 14.80
CA PRO A 184 6.52 -33.43 15.91
C PRO A 184 7.41 -34.38 16.73
N ASP A 185 7.19 -35.70 16.69
CA ASP A 185 7.98 -36.68 17.44
C ASP A 185 9.27 -37.12 16.70
N SER A 186 9.52 -36.69 15.46
CA SER A 186 10.67 -37.10 14.67
C SER A 186 11.99 -36.42 15.10
N GLU A 187 11.94 -35.32 15.81
CA GLU A 187 13.16 -34.61 16.30
C GLU A 187 13.79 -35.26 17.56
N LEU A 188 13.11 -36.17 18.24
CA LEU A 188 13.59 -36.82 19.48
C LEU A 188 14.43 -38.06 19.23
N LYS A 189 14.63 -38.48 17.98
CA LYS A 189 15.50 -39.63 17.61
C LYS A 189 16.80 -39.20 16.95
N SER A 190 17.56 -38.36 17.62
CA SER A 190 18.97 -38.21 17.32
C SER A 190 19.70 -39.42 17.97
N PRO A 191 20.37 -40.30 17.23
CA PRO A 191 21.11 -41.39 17.85
C PRO A 191 22.28 -40.78 18.62
N THR A 192 22.30 -40.98 19.93
CA THR A 192 23.47 -40.74 20.77
C THR A 192 24.60 -41.61 20.26
N ALA A 193 25.55 -41.02 19.55
CA ALA A 193 26.80 -41.72 19.19
C ALA A 193 27.59 -41.94 20.47
N THR A 194 27.53 -43.17 20.99
CA THR A 194 28.45 -43.62 22.02
C THR A 194 29.81 -43.86 21.38
N ILE A 195 30.78 -43.01 21.64
CA ILE A 195 32.18 -43.22 21.31
C ILE A 195 32.73 -44.11 22.41
N MET A 196 33.15 -45.34 22.04
CA MET A 196 34.03 -46.19 22.83
C MET A 196 35.47 -45.83 22.53
#